data_ade05790b071ed87ba7851f0c1dc652d
#
_entry.id   ade05790b071ed87ba7851f0c1dc652d
#
_cell.length_a   1.000
_cell.length_b   1.000
_cell.length_c   1.000
_cell.angle_alpha   90.00
_cell.angle_beta   90.00
_cell.angle_gamma   90.00
#
_symmetry.space_group_name_H-M   'P 1'
#
loop_
_entity.id
_entity.type
_entity.pdbx_description
1 polymer ?
#
loop_
_entity_poly.entity_id
_entity_poly.type
_entity_poly.pdbx_seq_one_letter_code
_entity_poly.pdbx_strand_id
1 'polypeptide(L)'
;MHSDTDFSGKCVLVVGGSSGIGNGVAHAFKARGAQVHVWGTRADAADYSADEGSDLTGLGYTSVDVGKPDAIEAAPVPFERLDVLVLCQGVVVYGRGEFERAGWDHVMSVNLDSLIHCAGKFRSQLAASRGSVIIVSSVAGFKANIGNPAYAASKAGAVSLVKSLGQAWASEGIRVNGLAPGLVATKLTKVTTDRPDRLAGALARIPEGRLGTPEDMAGTALFLASPLASYVTGHTIVVDGGLSL
;
A
#
# COMPACT_ATOMS: atom_id res chain seq x y z
N MET A 1 -13.19 26.73 8.26
CA MET A 1 -12.45 25.70 9.00
C MET A 1 -12.00 24.66 7.99
N HIS A 2 -10.68 24.49 7.77
CA HIS A 2 -10.21 23.37 6.98
C HIS A 2 -10.54 22.09 7.75
N SER A 3 -11.06 21.06 7.06
CA SER A 3 -11.25 19.73 7.64
C SER A 3 -9.88 19.13 7.97
N ASP A 4 -9.75 18.40 9.08
CA ASP A 4 -8.50 17.70 9.44
C ASP A 4 -8.07 16.67 8.39
N THR A 5 -8.94 16.37 7.44
CA THR A 5 -8.69 15.52 6.27
C THR A 5 -8.61 16.30 4.95
N ASP A 6 -8.36 17.62 4.99
CA ASP A 6 -8.04 18.43 3.83
C ASP A 6 -6.55 18.25 3.46
N PHE A 7 -6.30 17.83 2.24
CA PHE A 7 -4.94 17.63 1.70
C PHE A 7 -4.62 18.62 0.59
N SER A 8 -5.32 19.77 0.52
CA SER A 8 -5.03 20.83 -0.43
C SER A 8 -3.58 21.31 -0.30
N GLY A 9 -2.86 21.37 -1.43
CA GLY A 9 -1.44 21.74 -1.47
C GLY A 9 -0.47 20.66 -0.94
N LYS A 10 -0.94 19.45 -0.64
CA LYS A 10 -0.12 18.32 -0.25
C LYS A 10 0.30 17.50 -1.46
N CYS A 11 1.56 17.04 -1.46
CA CYS A 11 2.12 16.14 -2.45
C CYS A 11 2.10 14.70 -1.92
N VAL A 12 1.46 13.80 -2.66
CA VAL A 12 1.27 12.39 -2.28
C VAL A 12 1.82 11.48 -3.37
N LEU A 13 2.71 10.57 -3.00
CA LEU A 13 3.17 9.49 -3.87
C LEU A 13 2.58 8.16 -3.40
N VAL A 14 1.93 7.43 -4.31
CA VAL A 14 1.43 6.08 -4.06
C VAL A 14 2.17 5.08 -4.95
N VAL A 15 3.09 4.33 -4.36
CA VAL A 15 3.78 3.23 -5.04
C VAL A 15 2.82 2.04 -5.10
N GLY A 16 2.61 1.47 -6.30
CA GLY A 16 1.54 0.50 -6.53
C GLY A 16 0.14 1.15 -6.60
N GLY A 17 0.09 2.46 -6.91
CA GLY A 17 -1.15 3.24 -6.98
C GLY A 17 -1.94 3.08 -8.28
N SER A 18 -1.46 2.25 -9.22
CA SER A 18 -2.09 2.08 -10.53
C SER A 18 -3.31 1.15 -10.53
N SER A 19 -3.57 0.40 -9.44
CA SER A 19 -4.73 -0.51 -9.36
C SER A 19 -5.11 -0.83 -7.91
N GLY A 20 -6.31 -1.40 -7.73
CA GLY A 20 -6.79 -1.96 -6.47
C GLY A 20 -6.75 -0.98 -5.30
N ILE A 21 -6.24 -1.42 -4.15
CA ILE A 21 -6.17 -0.60 -2.91
C ILE A 21 -5.40 0.70 -3.16
N GLY A 22 -4.23 0.62 -3.81
CA GLY A 22 -3.41 1.79 -4.06
C GLY A 22 -4.11 2.84 -4.94
N ASN A 23 -4.89 2.40 -5.93
CA ASN A 23 -5.67 3.29 -6.78
C ASN A 23 -6.80 3.97 -6.00
N GLY A 24 -7.56 3.23 -5.19
CA GLY A 24 -8.58 3.81 -4.32
C GLY A 24 -7.99 4.83 -3.32
N VAL A 25 -6.83 4.53 -2.73
CA VAL A 25 -6.10 5.47 -1.85
C VAL A 25 -5.68 6.72 -2.63
N ALA A 26 -5.12 6.58 -3.84
CA ALA A 26 -4.71 7.71 -4.68
C ALA A 26 -5.88 8.65 -4.98
N HIS A 27 -7.01 8.10 -5.40
CA HIS A 27 -8.23 8.88 -5.65
C HIS A 27 -8.79 9.55 -4.39
N ALA A 28 -8.72 8.88 -3.24
CA ALA A 28 -9.18 9.45 -1.98
C ALA A 28 -8.37 10.68 -1.55
N PHE A 29 -7.05 10.68 -1.75
CA PHE A 29 -6.21 11.85 -1.54
C PHE A 29 -6.49 12.95 -2.57
N LYS A 30 -6.61 12.58 -3.85
CA LYS A 30 -6.96 13.53 -4.92
C LYS A 30 -8.29 14.24 -4.65
N ALA A 31 -9.32 13.49 -4.25
CA ALA A 31 -10.64 14.06 -3.92
C ALA A 31 -10.60 15.04 -2.74
N ARG A 32 -9.51 15.03 -1.95
CA ARG A 32 -9.25 15.94 -0.83
C ARG A 32 -8.23 17.03 -1.16
N GLY A 33 -8.02 17.29 -2.44
CA GLY A 33 -7.20 18.41 -2.93
C GLY A 33 -5.70 18.13 -3.01
N ALA A 34 -5.24 16.90 -2.76
CA ALA A 34 -3.84 16.58 -2.90
C ALA A 34 -3.40 16.53 -4.38
N GLN A 35 -2.16 16.89 -4.63
CA GLN A 35 -1.46 16.56 -5.86
C GLN A 35 -0.91 15.14 -5.74
N VAL A 36 -1.42 14.22 -6.56
CA VAL A 36 -1.14 12.78 -6.42
C VAL A 36 -0.38 12.26 -7.63
N HIS A 37 0.70 11.54 -7.35
CA HIS A 37 1.47 10.79 -8.34
C HIS A 37 1.47 9.31 -7.97
N VAL A 38 1.41 8.42 -8.96
CA VAL A 38 1.42 6.97 -8.72
C VAL A 38 2.53 6.29 -9.52
N TRP A 39 3.10 5.25 -8.92
CA TRP A 39 3.98 4.32 -9.62
C TRP A 39 3.26 3.03 -9.93
N GLY A 40 3.48 2.50 -11.13
CA GLY A 40 2.98 1.23 -11.61
C GLY A 40 3.98 0.57 -12.56
N THR A 41 3.63 -0.58 -13.12
CA THR A 41 4.56 -1.41 -13.90
C THR A 41 4.33 -1.40 -15.40
N ARG A 42 3.15 -0.95 -15.90
CA ARG A 42 2.91 -0.83 -17.34
C ARG A 42 3.70 0.35 -17.91
N ALA A 43 4.01 0.30 -19.20
CA ALA A 43 4.86 1.31 -19.84
C ALA A 43 4.23 2.70 -19.82
N ASP A 44 2.92 2.80 -20.05
CA ASP A 44 2.19 4.05 -20.14
C ASP A 44 0.94 4.06 -19.23
N ALA A 45 0.51 5.26 -18.81
CA ALA A 45 -0.75 5.46 -18.09
C ALA A 45 -1.97 5.01 -18.93
N ALA A 46 -1.91 5.18 -20.26
CA ALA A 46 -2.96 4.76 -21.18
C ALA A 46 -3.17 3.23 -21.25
N ASP A 47 -2.19 2.45 -20.78
CA ASP A 47 -2.31 1.00 -20.71
C ASP A 47 -3.25 0.53 -19.57
N TYR A 48 -3.68 1.43 -18.69
CA TYR A 48 -4.60 1.14 -17.60
C TYR A 48 -6.03 1.55 -17.95
N SER A 49 -7.00 0.75 -17.52
CA SER A 49 -8.42 0.98 -17.78
C SER A 49 -9.23 1.06 -16.49
N ALA A 50 -10.13 2.03 -16.41
CA ALA A 50 -11.08 2.18 -15.29
C ALA A 50 -11.97 0.93 -15.13
N ASP A 51 -12.39 0.30 -16.24
CA ASP A 51 -13.20 -0.93 -16.22
C ASP A 51 -12.48 -2.10 -15.56
N GLU A 52 -11.13 -2.03 -15.51
CA GLU A 52 -10.30 -3.00 -14.79
C GLU A 52 -10.00 -2.59 -13.34
N GLY A 53 -10.62 -1.53 -12.79
CA GLY A 53 -10.31 -0.98 -11.47
C GLY A 53 -8.93 -0.32 -11.40
N SER A 54 -8.54 0.35 -12.48
CA SER A 54 -7.23 1.02 -12.65
C SER A 54 -7.42 2.38 -13.30
N ASP A 55 -8.20 3.26 -12.66
CA ASP A 55 -8.41 4.64 -13.14
C ASP A 55 -7.21 5.51 -12.79
N LEU A 56 -6.54 6.06 -13.81
CA LEU A 56 -5.44 7.02 -13.64
C LEU A 56 -5.85 8.46 -13.98
N THR A 57 -7.14 8.74 -14.17
CA THR A 57 -7.63 10.07 -14.54
C THR A 57 -7.25 11.13 -13.52
N GLY A 58 -6.43 12.09 -13.96
CA GLY A 58 -5.95 13.22 -13.14
C GLY A 58 -4.95 12.82 -12.06
N LEU A 59 -4.30 11.67 -12.19
CA LEU A 59 -3.14 11.27 -11.42
C LEU A 59 -1.88 11.41 -12.29
N GLY A 60 -0.76 11.84 -11.69
CA GLY A 60 0.54 11.71 -12.33
C GLY A 60 0.96 10.23 -12.34
N TYR A 61 1.74 9.82 -13.34
CA TYR A 61 2.17 8.43 -13.49
C TYR A 61 3.66 8.31 -13.84
N THR A 62 4.30 7.30 -13.27
CA THR A 62 5.64 6.85 -13.69
C THR A 62 5.67 5.32 -13.69
N SER A 63 6.22 4.73 -14.76
CA SER A 63 6.49 3.31 -14.84
C SER A 63 7.75 2.96 -14.03
N VAL A 64 7.60 2.15 -12.98
CA VAL A 64 8.71 1.71 -12.12
C VAL A 64 8.51 0.25 -11.73
N ASP A 65 9.45 -0.61 -12.10
CA ASP A 65 9.53 -1.98 -11.59
C ASP A 65 10.25 -1.98 -10.23
N VAL A 66 9.47 -1.91 -9.18
CA VAL A 66 10.00 -1.85 -7.79
C VAL A 66 10.66 -3.14 -7.32
N GLY A 67 10.54 -4.25 -8.05
CA GLY A 67 11.31 -5.46 -7.82
C GLY A 67 12.80 -5.30 -8.17
N LYS A 68 13.19 -4.16 -8.76
CA LYS A 68 14.56 -3.82 -9.15
C LYS A 68 15.03 -2.57 -8.41
N PRO A 69 15.95 -2.68 -7.45
CA PRO A 69 16.47 -1.52 -6.70
C PRO A 69 16.99 -0.39 -7.59
N ASP A 70 17.72 -0.73 -8.66
CA ASP A 70 18.25 0.26 -9.61
C ASP A 70 17.15 1.05 -10.32
N ALA A 71 15.99 0.41 -10.60
CA ALA A 71 14.85 1.10 -11.19
C ALA A 71 14.20 2.08 -10.20
N ILE A 72 14.17 1.73 -8.92
CA ILE A 72 13.71 2.65 -7.86
C ILE A 72 14.66 3.85 -7.78
N GLU A 73 15.98 3.62 -7.76
CA GLU A 73 16.98 4.67 -7.67
C GLU A 73 16.91 5.61 -8.88
N ALA A 74 16.84 5.07 -10.09
CA ALA A 74 16.78 5.83 -11.33
C ALA A 74 15.43 6.53 -11.57
N ALA A 75 14.36 6.14 -10.89
CA ALA A 75 13.04 6.70 -11.09
C ALA A 75 13.03 8.21 -10.81
N PRO A 76 12.38 9.03 -11.65
CA PRO A 76 12.28 10.46 -11.42
C PRO A 76 11.52 10.76 -10.12
N VAL A 77 11.94 11.81 -9.45
CA VAL A 77 11.26 12.33 -8.26
C VAL A 77 10.11 13.23 -8.73
N PRO A 78 8.84 12.87 -8.48
CA PRO A 78 7.71 13.61 -9.04
C PRO A 78 7.45 14.97 -8.39
N PHE A 79 8.02 15.20 -7.19
CA PHE A 79 7.80 16.42 -6.41
C PHE A 79 9.10 16.86 -5.72
N GLU A 80 9.32 18.17 -5.60
CA GLU A 80 10.41 18.72 -4.79
C GLU A 80 10.20 18.46 -3.29
N ARG A 81 8.92 18.44 -2.86
CA ARG A 81 8.47 18.14 -1.50
C ARG A 81 7.51 16.94 -1.52
N LEU A 82 7.63 16.06 -0.55
CA LEU A 82 6.71 14.94 -0.39
C LEU A 82 6.10 14.96 1.01
N ASP A 83 4.77 15.11 1.10
CA ASP A 83 4.05 15.12 2.39
C ASP A 83 3.60 13.72 2.80
N VAL A 84 3.22 12.87 1.84
CA VAL A 84 2.75 11.51 2.10
C VAL A 84 3.34 10.52 1.10
N LEU A 85 3.92 9.44 1.62
CA LEU A 85 4.36 8.30 0.85
C LEU A 85 3.52 7.08 1.24
N VAL A 86 2.80 6.51 0.28
CA VAL A 86 2.05 5.26 0.46
C VAL A 86 2.74 4.14 -0.31
N LEU A 87 3.18 3.11 0.40
CA LEU A 87 3.81 1.93 -0.16
C LEU A 87 2.78 0.79 -0.21
N CYS A 88 2.10 0.66 -1.35
CA CYS A 88 0.98 -0.26 -1.58
C CYS A 88 1.31 -1.35 -2.61
N GLN A 89 2.56 -1.41 -3.07
CA GLN A 89 3.01 -2.45 -3.99
C GLN A 89 2.94 -3.84 -3.36
N GLY A 90 2.64 -4.83 -4.17
CA GLY A 90 2.63 -6.20 -3.71
C GLY A 90 2.22 -7.19 -4.79
N VAL A 91 2.79 -8.39 -4.71
CA VAL A 91 2.51 -9.53 -5.58
C VAL A 91 2.32 -10.78 -4.74
N VAL A 92 1.64 -11.76 -5.34
CA VAL A 92 1.47 -13.13 -4.82
C VAL A 92 1.78 -14.09 -5.96
N VAL A 93 2.57 -15.12 -5.70
CA VAL A 93 2.82 -16.20 -6.66
C VAL A 93 1.99 -17.40 -6.28
N TYR A 94 0.87 -17.60 -7.00
CA TYR A 94 -0.06 -18.69 -6.73
C TYR A 94 0.46 -20.07 -7.16
N GLY A 95 -0.35 -21.10 -6.96
CA GLY A 95 -0.01 -22.47 -7.39
C GLY A 95 1.16 -23.08 -6.61
N ARG A 96 1.40 -22.65 -5.37
CA ARG A 96 2.54 -23.03 -4.51
C ARG A 96 3.90 -22.61 -5.05
N GLY A 97 3.94 -21.70 -6.05
CA GLY A 97 5.20 -21.23 -6.62
C GLY A 97 6.10 -20.45 -5.63
N GLU A 98 5.54 -20.01 -4.50
CA GLU A 98 6.32 -19.36 -3.43
C GLU A 98 7.16 -20.35 -2.59
N PHE A 99 6.97 -21.65 -2.75
CA PHE A 99 7.85 -22.66 -2.17
C PHE A 99 9.10 -22.91 -3.03
N GLU A 100 9.09 -22.41 -4.27
CA GLU A 100 10.23 -22.42 -5.15
C GLU A 100 11.04 -21.12 -4.97
N ARG A 101 12.37 -21.24 -5.13
CA ARG A 101 13.28 -20.11 -4.92
C ARG A 101 12.91 -18.87 -5.73
N ALA A 102 12.64 -19.03 -7.02
CA ALA A 102 12.31 -17.90 -7.88
C ALA A 102 11.05 -17.16 -7.46
N GLY A 103 10.00 -17.90 -7.04
CA GLY A 103 8.75 -17.30 -6.54
C GLY A 103 8.95 -16.62 -5.19
N TRP A 104 9.73 -17.23 -4.29
CA TRP A 104 10.12 -16.63 -3.03
C TRP A 104 10.86 -15.32 -3.24
N ASP A 105 11.97 -15.35 -4.00
CA ASP A 105 12.82 -14.18 -4.24
C ASP A 105 12.03 -13.04 -4.90
N HIS A 106 11.17 -13.37 -5.87
CA HIS A 106 10.30 -12.37 -6.52
C HIS A 106 9.33 -11.70 -5.54
N VAL A 107 8.65 -12.48 -4.69
CA VAL A 107 7.72 -11.92 -3.69
C VAL A 107 8.48 -11.07 -2.67
N MET A 108 9.62 -11.52 -2.17
CA MET A 108 10.41 -10.77 -1.19
C MET A 108 10.93 -9.45 -1.77
N SER A 109 11.45 -9.46 -2.99
CA SER A 109 11.96 -8.24 -3.65
C SER A 109 10.87 -7.19 -3.85
N VAL A 110 9.66 -7.60 -4.29
CA VAL A 110 8.56 -6.66 -4.51
C VAL A 110 7.87 -6.24 -3.21
N ASN A 111 7.61 -7.17 -2.29
CA ASN A 111 6.75 -6.90 -1.14
C ASN A 111 7.49 -6.38 0.09
N LEU A 112 8.81 -6.61 0.20
CA LEU A 112 9.59 -6.23 1.38
C LEU A 112 10.78 -5.35 1.02
N ASP A 113 11.71 -5.82 0.16
CA ASP A 113 12.93 -5.08 -0.13
C ASP A 113 12.63 -3.72 -0.77
N SER A 114 11.64 -3.66 -1.66
CA SER A 114 11.20 -2.41 -2.28
C SER A 114 10.71 -1.37 -1.27
N LEU A 115 10.17 -1.81 -0.11
CA LEU A 115 9.65 -0.88 0.90
C LEU A 115 10.77 -0.01 1.48
N ILE A 116 11.89 -0.64 1.86
CA ILE A 116 13.03 0.11 2.44
C ILE A 116 13.71 0.98 1.37
N HIS A 117 13.83 0.50 0.12
CA HIS A 117 14.41 1.28 -0.97
C HIS A 117 13.56 2.50 -1.34
N CYS A 118 12.24 2.33 -1.50
CA CYS A 118 11.34 3.45 -1.76
C CYS A 118 11.31 4.44 -0.59
N ALA A 119 11.19 3.96 0.65
CA ALA A 119 11.16 4.82 1.82
C ALA A 119 12.48 5.61 1.96
N GLY A 120 13.63 4.97 1.75
CA GLY A 120 14.95 5.59 1.79
C GLY A 120 15.13 6.68 0.73
N LYS A 121 14.71 6.41 -0.51
CA LYS A 121 14.77 7.38 -1.62
C LYS A 121 14.09 8.70 -1.29
N PHE A 122 12.95 8.68 -0.62
CA PHE A 122 12.14 9.87 -0.34
C PHE A 122 12.31 10.43 1.08
N ARG A 123 13.22 9.88 1.91
CA ARG A 123 13.40 10.26 3.30
C ARG A 123 13.68 11.76 3.49
N SER A 124 14.56 12.35 2.68
CA SER A 124 14.91 13.78 2.81
C SER A 124 13.72 14.70 2.56
N GLN A 125 12.89 14.40 1.55
CA GLN A 125 11.69 15.18 1.25
C GLN A 125 10.61 15.01 2.32
N LEU A 126 10.45 13.79 2.86
CA LEU A 126 9.55 13.51 3.98
C LEU A 126 10.01 14.22 5.26
N ALA A 127 11.31 14.25 5.56
CA ALA A 127 11.85 15.01 6.69
C ALA A 127 11.61 16.51 6.55
N ALA A 128 11.85 17.08 5.37
CA ALA A 128 11.61 18.50 5.08
C ALA A 128 10.13 18.90 5.25
N SER A 129 9.20 18.00 4.99
CA SER A 129 7.76 18.24 5.14
C SER A 129 7.20 17.82 6.49
N ARG A 130 8.00 17.11 7.34
CA ARG A 130 7.53 16.38 8.52
C ARG A 130 6.40 15.40 8.14
N GLY A 131 6.62 14.65 7.07
CA GLY A 131 5.62 13.87 6.35
C GLY A 131 5.21 12.57 7.01
N SER A 132 4.39 11.81 6.30
CA SER A 132 3.87 10.52 6.74
C SER A 132 4.17 9.43 5.72
N VAL A 133 4.64 8.27 6.20
CA VAL A 133 4.79 7.05 5.41
C VAL A 133 3.71 6.06 5.85
N ILE A 134 3.02 5.46 4.89
CA ILE A 134 2.02 4.42 5.11
C ILE A 134 2.44 3.18 4.35
N ILE A 135 2.71 2.09 5.06
CA ILE A 135 3.10 0.79 4.48
C ILE A 135 1.89 -0.14 4.50
N VAL A 136 1.48 -0.63 3.32
CA VAL A 136 0.37 -1.59 3.22
C VAL A 136 0.89 -3.01 3.42
N SER A 137 0.61 -3.55 4.62
CA SER A 137 0.85 -4.93 4.98
C SER A 137 -0.33 -5.84 4.58
N SER A 138 -0.76 -6.74 5.43
CA SER A 138 -1.93 -7.63 5.31
C SER A 138 -2.20 -8.30 6.65
N VAL A 139 -3.42 -8.78 6.88
CA VAL A 139 -3.70 -9.75 7.96
C VAL A 139 -2.84 -11.02 7.84
N ALA A 140 -2.35 -11.36 6.65
CA ALA A 140 -1.40 -12.45 6.45
C ALA A 140 -0.03 -12.21 7.12
N GLY A 141 0.28 -10.98 7.50
CA GLY A 141 1.47 -10.67 8.31
C GLY A 141 1.32 -10.99 9.81
N PHE A 142 0.11 -11.34 10.24
CA PHE A 142 -0.22 -11.65 11.65
C PHE A 142 -0.67 -13.09 11.86
N LYS A 143 -0.97 -13.81 10.79
CA LYS A 143 -1.44 -15.21 10.85
C LYS A 143 -0.84 -16.07 9.74
N ALA A 144 -0.90 -17.39 9.92
CA ALA A 144 -0.40 -18.32 8.91
C ALA A 144 -1.15 -18.19 7.58
N ASN A 145 -0.40 -18.30 6.48
CA ASN A 145 -0.93 -18.41 5.13
C ASN A 145 -0.34 -19.66 4.47
N ILE A 146 -1.11 -20.75 4.45
CA ILE A 146 -0.66 -22.09 4.04
C ILE A 146 -0.21 -22.11 2.57
N GLY A 147 -0.84 -21.32 1.71
CA GLY A 147 -0.57 -21.33 0.26
C GLY A 147 0.57 -20.42 -0.19
N ASN A 148 0.89 -19.39 0.59
CA ASN A 148 1.73 -18.27 0.16
C ASN A 148 2.69 -17.85 1.29
N PRO A 149 3.74 -18.65 1.58
CA PRO A 149 4.64 -18.41 2.71
C PRO A 149 5.50 -17.16 2.51
N ALA A 150 5.98 -16.89 1.30
CA ALA A 150 6.77 -15.70 1.02
C ALA A 150 5.94 -14.41 1.17
N TYR A 151 4.68 -14.45 0.70
CA TYR A 151 3.73 -13.34 0.92
C TYR A 151 3.54 -13.08 2.41
N ALA A 152 3.23 -14.12 3.21
CA ALA A 152 3.05 -13.96 4.66
C ALA A 152 4.31 -13.42 5.34
N ALA A 153 5.48 -13.99 5.04
CA ALA A 153 6.76 -13.54 5.57
C ALA A 153 7.06 -12.08 5.20
N SER A 154 6.83 -11.70 3.93
CA SER A 154 7.04 -10.32 3.48
C SER A 154 6.10 -9.33 4.17
N LYS A 155 4.83 -9.71 4.41
CA LYS A 155 3.86 -8.85 5.10
C LYS A 155 4.11 -8.77 6.60
N ALA A 156 4.65 -9.82 7.23
CA ALA A 156 5.16 -9.77 8.60
C ALA A 156 6.41 -8.88 8.70
N GLY A 157 7.33 -8.99 7.74
CA GLY A 157 8.48 -8.09 7.60
C GLY A 157 8.06 -6.63 7.46
N ALA A 158 7.02 -6.33 6.67
CA ALA A 158 6.46 -5.00 6.54
C ALA A 158 5.94 -4.43 7.87
N VAL A 159 5.26 -5.25 8.70
CA VAL A 159 4.83 -4.83 10.06
C VAL A 159 6.02 -4.51 10.96
N SER A 160 7.09 -5.31 10.90
CA SER A 160 8.33 -5.04 11.63
C SER A 160 9.02 -3.77 11.13
N LEU A 161 9.06 -3.56 9.81
CA LEU A 161 9.66 -2.38 9.19
C LEU A 161 8.95 -1.09 9.61
N VAL A 162 7.61 -1.10 9.71
CA VAL A 162 6.81 0.03 10.23
C VAL A 162 7.30 0.45 11.62
N LYS A 163 7.53 -0.50 12.53
CA LYS A 163 8.02 -0.21 13.89
C LYS A 163 9.43 0.37 13.86
N SER A 164 10.31 -0.26 13.09
CA SER A 164 11.73 0.12 13.00
C SER A 164 11.89 1.52 12.41
N LEU A 165 11.23 1.80 11.28
CA LEU A 165 11.28 3.12 10.65
C LEU A 165 10.55 4.19 11.46
N GLY A 166 9.42 3.84 12.09
CA GLY A 166 8.68 4.75 12.97
C GLY A 166 9.55 5.24 14.13
N GLN A 167 10.33 4.35 14.75
CA GLN A 167 11.27 4.72 15.80
C GLN A 167 12.48 5.50 15.24
N ALA A 168 13.08 5.02 14.15
CA ALA A 168 14.31 5.59 13.61
C ALA A 168 14.13 7.03 13.08
N TRP A 169 12.96 7.34 12.50
CA TRP A 169 12.72 8.61 11.81
C TRP A 169 11.85 9.61 12.61
N ALA A 170 11.43 9.23 13.82
CA ALA A 170 10.62 10.10 14.68
C ALA A 170 11.30 11.44 15.00
N SER A 171 12.62 11.43 15.22
CA SER A 171 13.40 12.66 15.49
C SER A 171 13.48 13.60 14.28
N GLU A 172 13.25 13.08 13.06
CA GLU A 172 13.17 13.88 11.83
C GLU A 172 11.76 14.40 11.58
N GLY A 173 10.80 14.08 12.45
CA GLY A 173 9.41 14.46 12.34
C GLY A 173 8.60 13.61 11.36
N ILE A 174 9.17 12.51 10.85
CA ILE A 174 8.47 11.57 9.94
C ILE A 174 7.69 10.58 10.79
N ARG A 175 6.40 10.42 10.51
CA ARG A 175 5.58 9.35 11.06
C ARG A 175 5.54 8.17 10.08
N VAL A 176 5.74 6.95 10.58
CA VAL A 176 5.66 5.74 9.76
C VAL A 176 4.64 4.81 10.38
N ASN A 177 3.58 4.49 9.64
CA ASN A 177 2.52 3.62 10.09
C ASN A 177 2.17 2.57 9.04
N GLY A 178 1.46 1.53 9.48
CA GLY A 178 1.03 0.43 8.64
C GLY A 178 -0.50 0.36 8.52
N LEU A 179 -0.93 -0.17 7.39
CA LEU A 179 -2.30 -0.57 7.11
C LEU A 179 -2.29 -2.06 6.77
N ALA A 180 -3.07 -2.88 7.47
CA ALA A 180 -3.16 -4.32 7.24
C ALA A 180 -4.57 -4.71 6.78
N PRO A 181 -4.82 -4.75 5.46
CA PRO A 181 -6.09 -5.16 4.91
C PRO A 181 -6.42 -6.62 5.20
N GLY A 182 -7.72 -6.91 5.34
CA GLY A 182 -8.29 -8.24 5.19
C GLY A 182 -8.44 -8.64 3.73
N LEU A 183 -9.55 -9.32 3.41
CA LEU A 183 -9.88 -9.69 2.04
C LEU A 183 -10.63 -8.53 1.36
N VAL A 184 -9.95 -7.86 0.42
CA VAL A 184 -10.45 -6.72 -0.34
C VAL A 184 -10.69 -7.14 -1.79
N ALA A 185 -11.80 -6.71 -2.38
CA ALA A 185 -12.14 -7.00 -3.78
C ALA A 185 -11.19 -6.23 -4.73
N THR A 186 -10.19 -6.94 -5.29
CA THR A 186 -9.17 -6.40 -6.19
C THR A 186 -8.74 -7.45 -7.22
N LYS A 187 -7.92 -7.07 -8.20
CA LYS A 187 -7.33 -8.04 -9.15
C LYS A 187 -6.56 -9.16 -8.45
N LEU A 188 -5.87 -8.86 -7.34
CA LEU A 188 -5.08 -9.81 -6.59
C LEU A 188 -5.95 -10.91 -5.95
N THR A 189 -7.19 -10.61 -5.59
CA THR A 189 -8.11 -11.53 -4.90
C THR A 189 -9.06 -12.28 -5.83
N LYS A 190 -8.99 -12.08 -7.15
CA LYS A 190 -9.81 -12.75 -8.16
C LYS A 190 -9.79 -14.28 -8.04
N VAL A 191 -8.67 -14.87 -7.64
CA VAL A 191 -8.55 -16.31 -7.35
C VAL A 191 -9.58 -16.81 -6.33
N THR A 192 -10.10 -15.94 -5.48
CA THR A 192 -11.14 -16.20 -4.49
C THR A 192 -12.50 -15.67 -4.96
N THR A 193 -12.55 -14.43 -5.44
CA THR A 193 -13.81 -13.73 -5.78
C THR A 193 -14.50 -14.29 -7.03
N ASP A 194 -13.74 -14.80 -7.99
CA ASP A 194 -14.28 -15.38 -9.23
C ASP A 194 -14.77 -16.84 -9.03
N ARG A 195 -14.68 -17.38 -7.82
CA ARG A 195 -15.14 -18.73 -7.46
C ARG A 195 -16.21 -18.67 -6.38
N PRO A 196 -17.48 -18.95 -6.69
CA PRO A 196 -18.60 -18.82 -5.75
C PRO A 196 -18.39 -19.56 -4.43
N ASP A 197 -17.90 -20.78 -4.48
CA ASP A 197 -17.66 -21.60 -3.27
C ASP A 197 -16.57 -20.97 -2.36
N ARG A 198 -15.49 -20.48 -2.96
CA ARG A 198 -14.41 -19.81 -2.21
C ARG A 198 -14.87 -18.48 -1.65
N LEU A 199 -15.64 -17.72 -2.42
CA LEU A 199 -16.21 -16.47 -1.98
C LEU A 199 -17.16 -16.69 -0.80
N ALA A 200 -18.09 -17.62 -0.89
CA ALA A 200 -19.00 -17.96 0.20
C ALA A 200 -18.25 -18.38 1.47
N GLY A 201 -17.24 -19.25 1.34
CA GLY A 201 -16.39 -19.65 2.47
C GLY A 201 -15.54 -18.52 3.05
N ALA A 202 -15.17 -17.52 2.25
CA ALA A 202 -14.47 -16.34 2.72
C ALA A 202 -15.43 -15.41 3.48
N LEU A 203 -16.60 -15.14 2.92
CA LEU A 203 -17.63 -14.28 3.53
C LEU A 203 -18.11 -14.83 4.88
N ALA A 204 -18.27 -16.15 4.99
CA ALA A 204 -18.67 -16.81 6.24
C ALA A 204 -17.66 -16.59 7.41
N ARG A 205 -16.41 -16.23 7.10
CA ARG A 205 -15.37 -15.95 8.10
C ARG A 205 -15.19 -14.47 8.41
N ILE A 206 -15.84 -13.58 7.68
CA ILE A 206 -15.75 -12.14 7.91
C ILE A 206 -16.98 -11.73 8.72
N PRO A 207 -16.85 -11.28 9.98
CA PRO A 207 -18.00 -10.87 10.80
C PRO A 207 -18.89 -9.81 10.16
N GLU A 208 -18.32 -8.85 9.39
CA GLU A 208 -19.12 -7.88 8.63
C GLU A 208 -19.89 -8.49 7.44
N GLY A 209 -19.65 -9.76 7.07
CA GLY A 209 -20.38 -10.47 6.01
C GLY A 209 -20.11 -9.96 4.60
N ARG A 210 -19.13 -9.10 4.40
CA ARG A 210 -18.75 -8.53 3.10
C ARG A 210 -17.24 -8.50 2.90
N LEU A 211 -16.82 -8.40 1.64
CA LEU A 211 -15.45 -8.04 1.32
C LEU A 211 -15.19 -6.56 1.64
N GLY A 212 -13.96 -6.23 1.98
CA GLY A 212 -13.50 -4.85 1.98
C GLY A 212 -13.44 -4.29 0.56
N THR A 213 -13.48 -2.97 0.46
CA THR A 213 -13.28 -2.21 -0.78
C THR A 213 -12.00 -1.38 -0.69
N PRO A 214 -11.45 -0.89 -1.82
CA PRO A 214 -10.36 0.07 -1.79
C PRO A 214 -10.68 1.33 -0.96
N GLU A 215 -11.93 1.77 -0.93
CA GLU A 215 -12.40 2.93 -0.18
C GLU A 215 -12.38 2.69 1.34
N ASP A 216 -12.70 1.48 1.80
CA ASP A 216 -12.55 1.11 3.21
C ASP A 216 -11.10 1.29 3.69
N MET A 217 -10.14 0.91 2.83
CA MET A 217 -8.70 1.07 3.10
C MET A 217 -8.27 2.54 3.06
N ALA A 218 -8.82 3.29 2.11
CA ALA A 218 -8.48 4.69 1.91
C ALA A 218 -8.82 5.57 3.13
N GLY A 219 -9.93 5.30 3.82
CA GLY A 219 -10.30 6.02 5.04
C GLY A 219 -9.20 5.95 6.11
N THR A 220 -8.65 4.76 6.34
CA THR A 220 -7.54 4.57 7.29
C THR A 220 -6.25 5.23 6.80
N ALA A 221 -5.94 5.16 5.50
CA ALA A 221 -4.78 5.82 4.94
C ALA A 221 -4.85 7.36 5.11
N LEU A 222 -6.01 7.96 4.86
CA LEU A 222 -6.24 9.39 5.09
C LEU A 222 -6.07 9.77 6.56
N PHE A 223 -6.65 8.98 7.48
CA PHE A 223 -6.46 9.19 8.93
C PHE A 223 -4.98 9.16 9.29
N LEU A 224 -4.24 8.12 8.90
CA LEU A 224 -2.82 7.98 9.23
C LEU A 224 -1.94 9.09 8.63
N ALA A 225 -2.32 9.66 7.50
CA ALA A 225 -1.62 10.79 6.89
C ALA A 225 -1.98 12.13 7.53
N SER A 226 -3.15 12.24 8.15
CA SER A 226 -3.71 13.50 8.66
C SER A 226 -3.11 13.94 10.01
N PRO A 227 -3.35 15.18 10.44
CA PRO A 227 -3.02 15.66 11.79
C PRO A 227 -3.73 14.88 12.91
N LEU A 228 -4.87 14.22 12.64
CA LEU A 228 -5.57 13.37 13.60
C LEU A 228 -4.70 12.22 14.12
N ALA A 229 -3.73 11.77 13.32
CA ALA A 229 -2.76 10.74 13.69
C ALA A 229 -1.41 11.32 14.16
N SER A 230 -1.36 12.57 14.63
CA SER A 230 -0.11 13.26 14.97
C SER A 230 0.71 12.56 16.06
N TYR A 231 0.08 11.75 16.92
CA TYR A 231 0.75 10.98 17.98
C TYR A 231 0.79 9.48 17.68
N VAL A 232 0.46 9.07 16.43
CA VAL A 232 0.52 7.68 15.98
C VAL A 232 1.74 7.49 15.09
N THR A 233 2.68 6.67 15.54
CA THR A 233 3.85 6.23 14.76
C THR A 233 4.27 4.82 15.16
N GLY A 234 4.79 4.04 14.22
CA GLY A 234 5.22 2.66 14.44
C GLY A 234 4.08 1.66 14.62
N HIS A 235 2.83 2.03 14.33
CA HIS A 235 1.66 1.17 14.52
C HIS A 235 1.08 0.69 13.19
N THR A 236 0.59 -0.56 13.17
CA THR A 236 -0.12 -1.12 12.01
C THR A 236 -1.59 -1.37 12.37
N ILE A 237 -2.49 -0.68 11.69
CA ILE A 237 -3.94 -0.81 11.88
C ILE A 237 -4.46 -1.93 11.00
N VAL A 238 -5.15 -2.89 11.58
CA VAL A 238 -5.87 -3.96 10.87
C VAL A 238 -7.22 -3.41 10.41
N VAL A 239 -7.54 -3.60 9.11
CA VAL A 239 -8.80 -3.18 8.48
C VAL A 239 -9.35 -4.35 7.68
N ASP A 240 -10.13 -5.21 8.33
CA ASP A 240 -10.46 -6.54 7.82
C ASP A 240 -11.88 -7.02 8.07
N GLY A 241 -12.79 -6.15 8.54
CA GLY A 241 -14.17 -6.52 8.86
C GLY A 241 -14.30 -7.59 9.96
N GLY A 242 -13.28 -7.72 10.81
CA GLY A 242 -13.21 -8.70 11.89
C GLY A 242 -12.64 -10.06 11.49
N LEU A 243 -12.11 -10.24 10.28
CA LEU A 243 -11.58 -11.52 9.76
C LEU A 243 -10.46 -12.12 10.64
N SER A 244 -9.76 -11.33 11.42
CA SER A 244 -8.65 -11.76 12.28
C SER A 244 -9.01 -11.97 13.76
N LEU A 245 -10.27 -11.82 14.13
CA LEU A 245 -10.77 -12.05 15.48
C LEU A 245 -10.88 -13.53 15.82
#